data_ed4baac9f7b7eb0ebc781868504e6d29
#
_entry.id   ed4baac9f7b7eb0ebc781868504e6d29
#
_cell.length_a   1.000
_cell.length_b   1.000
_cell.length_c   1.000
_cell.angle_alpha   90.00
_cell.angle_beta   90.00
_cell.angle_gamma   90.00
#
_symmetry.space_group_name_H-M   'P 1'
#
loop_
_entity.id
_entity.type
_entity.pdbx_description
1 polymer ?
#
loop_
_entity_poly.entity_id
_entity_poly.type
_entity_poly.pdbx_seq_one_letter_code
_entity_poly.pdbx_strand_id
1 'polypeptide(L)' 'NGLPDAQQAASANASGLVYSGYVQAGKEALAIIGGLEYGVGETLPNTGDVIRFIGSDGVRLYSPSRNAEWTLPYSGDDI' A
#
# COMPACT_ATOMS: atom_id res chain seq x y z
N ASN A 1 -18.80 -13.12 6.73
CA ASN A 1 -18.70 -12.80 6.68
C ASN A 1 -18.58 -11.92 6.87
N GLY A 2 -18.60 -11.62 6.99
CA GLY A 2 -18.73 -10.72 7.10
C GLY A 2 -18.09 -10.02 7.07
N LEU A 3 -18.27 -9.59 7.32
CA LEU A 3 -17.56 -8.98 7.45
C LEU A 3 -17.06 -8.08 6.57
N PRO A 4 -17.67 -6.99 6.09
CA PRO A 4 -17.15 -6.08 5.16
C PRO A 4 -15.92 -5.40 5.65
N ASP A 5 -15.85 -5.06 6.90
CA ASP A 5 -14.67 -4.44 7.39
C ASP A 5 -13.56 -5.36 7.40
N ALA A 6 -13.81 -6.53 7.80
CA ALA A 6 -12.81 -7.51 7.79
C ALA A 6 -12.37 -7.77 6.40
N GLN A 7 -13.30 -7.62 5.47
CA GLN A 7 -12.95 -7.79 4.14
C GLN A 7 -12.04 -6.77 3.61
N GLN A 8 -12.15 -5.53 4.08
CA GLN A 8 -11.26 -4.54 3.67
C GLN A 8 -9.88 -4.83 4.12
N ALA A 9 -9.73 -5.18 5.37
CA ALA A 9 -8.44 -5.51 5.87
C ALA A 9 -7.97 -6.76 5.18
N ALA A 10 -8.87 -7.65 4.93
CA ALA A 10 -8.50 -8.86 4.27
C ALA A 10 -8.08 -8.63 2.85
N SER A 11 -8.64 -7.65 2.20
CA SER A 11 -8.22 -7.34 0.87
C SER A 11 -6.79 -6.93 0.82
N ALA A 12 -6.39 -6.08 1.73
CA ALA A 12 -5.01 -5.68 1.79
C ALA A 12 -4.15 -6.88 2.08
N ASN A 13 -4.60 -7.72 2.98
CA ASN A 13 -3.82 -8.88 3.33
C ASN A 13 -3.85 -9.94 2.25
N ALA A 14 -4.98 -10.05 1.57
CA ALA A 14 -5.11 -11.04 0.52
C ALA A 14 -4.16 -10.74 -0.62
N SER A 15 -3.84 -9.50 -0.85
CA SER A 15 -2.88 -9.18 -1.89
C SER A 15 -1.46 -9.45 -1.44
N GLY A 16 -1.26 -9.78 -0.17
CA GLY A 16 0.07 -10.08 0.32
C GLY A 16 0.94 -8.86 0.51
N LEU A 17 0.35 -7.69 0.54
CA LEU A 17 1.12 -6.48 0.65
C LEU A 17 1.12 -5.98 2.08
N VAL A 18 2.30 -5.66 2.58
CA VAL A 18 2.45 -5.12 3.92
C VAL A 18 3.26 -3.85 3.83
N TYR A 19 2.66 -2.75 4.25
CA TYR A 19 3.36 -1.47 4.27
C TYR A 19 3.99 -1.32 5.65
N SER A 20 5.26 -1.57 5.72
CA SER A 20 5.94 -1.68 7.01
C SER A 20 6.95 -0.59 7.28
N GLY A 21 7.21 0.29 6.37
CA GLY A 21 8.20 1.33 6.59
C GLY A 21 7.91 2.57 5.78
N TYR A 22 8.18 3.73 6.39
CA TYR A 22 8.00 5.02 5.74
C TYR A 22 9.33 5.76 5.85
N VAL A 23 9.88 6.18 4.73
CA VAL A 23 11.16 6.83 4.70
C VAL A 23 11.02 8.15 3.96
N GLN A 24 11.53 9.21 4.57
CA GLN A 24 11.53 10.50 3.91
C GLN A 24 12.93 10.70 3.34
N ALA A 25 13.04 10.80 2.05
CA ALA A 25 14.33 10.95 1.38
C ALA A 25 14.32 12.24 0.61
N GLY A 26 14.87 13.29 1.19
CA GLY A 26 14.87 14.59 0.56
C GLY A 26 13.45 15.10 0.43
N LYS A 27 13.03 15.36 -0.78
CA LYS A 27 11.69 15.84 -1.04
C LYS A 27 10.71 14.74 -1.32
N GLU A 28 11.18 13.49 -1.28
CA GLU A 28 10.33 12.38 -1.66
C GLU A 28 10.10 11.47 -0.49
N ALA A 29 8.93 10.85 -0.46
CA ALA A 29 8.62 9.84 0.52
C ALA A 29 8.69 8.49 -0.15
N LEU A 30 9.22 7.52 0.56
CA LEU A 30 9.30 6.15 0.06
C LEU A 30 8.54 5.24 1.00
N ALA A 31 7.92 4.23 0.45
CA ALA A 31 7.19 3.25 1.24
C ALA A 31 7.88 1.91 1.13
N ILE A 32 8.02 1.22 2.25
CA ILE A 32 8.54 -0.14 2.24
C ILE A 32 7.33 -1.06 2.20
N ILE A 33 7.14 -1.69 1.08
CA ILE A 33 6.00 -2.57 0.89
C ILE A 33 6.52 -3.92 0.47
N GLY A 34 6.19 -4.94 1.23
CA GLY A 34 6.69 -6.27 0.93
C GLY A 34 8.20 -6.38 0.99
N GLY A 35 8.82 -5.52 1.78
CA GLY A 35 10.26 -5.54 1.94
C GLY A 35 11.04 -4.74 0.89
N LEU A 36 10.34 -4.08 -0.02
CA LEU A 36 11.01 -3.31 -1.07
C LEU A 36 10.57 -1.85 -0.99
N GLU A 37 11.43 -0.96 -1.46
CA GLU A 37 11.16 0.46 -1.42
C GLU A 37 10.46 0.91 -2.69
N TYR A 38 9.43 1.72 -2.53
CA TYR A 38 8.69 2.25 -3.67
C TYR A 38 8.41 3.73 -3.47
N GLY A 39 8.39 4.48 -4.55
CA GLY A 39 8.05 5.89 -4.53
C GLY A 39 6.74 6.14 -5.27
N VAL A 40 6.24 7.36 -5.17
CA VAL A 40 5.03 7.74 -5.87
C VAL A 40 5.27 7.61 -7.36
N GLY A 41 4.31 7.03 -8.05
CA GLY A 41 4.39 6.80 -9.48
C GLY A 41 4.90 5.43 -9.88
N GLU A 42 5.40 4.68 -8.91
CA GLU A 42 5.91 3.35 -9.22
C GLU A 42 4.80 2.33 -9.19
N THR A 43 5.01 1.24 -9.89
CA THR A 43 4.01 0.19 -10.01
C THR A 43 4.46 -1.03 -9.25
N LEU A 44 3.56 -1.58 -8.47
CA LEU A 44 3.85 -2.81 -7.73
C LEU A 44 3.89 -3.98 -8.69
N PRO A 45 4.96 -4.77 -8.64
CA PRO A 45 5.14 -5.80 -9.68
C PRO A 45 4.11 -6.92 -9.65
N ASN A 46 3.62 -7.26 -8.48
CA ASN A 46 2.72 -8.41 -8.40
C ASN A 46 1.29 -8.08 -8.74
N THR A 47 0.86 -6.87 -8.45
CA THR A 47 -0.54 -6.53 -8.62
C THR A 47 -0.76 -5.53 -9.73
N GLY A 48 0.29 -4.81 -10.16
CA GLY A 48 0.14 -3.79 -11.17
C GLY A 48 -0.45 -2.49 -10.64
N ASP A 49 -0.62 -2.37 -9.36
CA ASP A 49 -1.16 -1.14 -8.78
C ASP A 49 -0.11 -0.05 -8.78
N VAL A 50 -0.55 1.18 -9.00
CA VAL A 50 0.34 2.33 -9.10
C VAL A 50 0.24 3.13 -7.81
N ILE A 51 1.38 3.52 -7.28
CA ILE A 51 1.42 4.28 -6.04
C ILE A 51 1.11 5.74 -6.35
N ARG A 52 0.04 6.25 -5.73
CA ARG A 52 -0.41 7.61 -5.97
C ARG A 52 -0.03 8.56 -4.85
N PHE A 53 0.04 8.06 -3.63
CA PHE A 53 0.36 8.92 -2.49
C PHE A 53 0.93 8.05 -1.39
N ILE A 54 1.96 8.54 -0.71
CA ILE A 54 2.58 7.83 0.39
C ILE A 54 2.49 8.71 1.62
N GLY A 55 1.79 8.21 2.63
CA GLY A 55 1.67 8.90 3.89
C GLY A 55 2.13 8.00 5.01
N SER A 56 2.37 8.60 6.18
CA SER A 56 2.88 7.83 7.31
C SER A 56 1.84 6.86 7.85
N ASP A 57 0.58 7.02 7.51
CA ASP A 57 -0.45 6.11 7.97
C ASP A 57 -0.98 5.20 6.87
N GLY A 58 -0.58 5.40 5.64
CA GLY A 58 -1.04 4.52 4.57
C GLY A 58 -0.56 4.97 3.22
N VAL A 59 -0.66 4.08 2.25
CA VAL A 59 -0.29 4.34 0.87
C VAL A 59 -1.54 4.26 0.03
N ARG A 60 -1.76 5.26 -0.81
CA ARG A 60 -2.90 5.24 -1.73
C ARG A 60 -2.46 4.65 -3.05
N LEU A 61 -3.18 3.67 -3.50
CA LEU A 61 -2.83 2.93 -4.70
C LEU A 61 -3.98 2.99 -5.69
N TYR A 62 -3.63 2.98 -6.96
CA TYR A 62 -4.63 2.92 -8.02
C TYR A 62 -4.48 1.59 -8.74
N SER A 63 -5.60 0.90 -8.90
CA SER A 63 -5.63 -0.39 -9.57
C SER A 63 -6.17 -0.20 -10.98
N PRO A 64 -5.31 -0.24 -12.01
CA PRO A 64 -5.80 -0.04 -13.37
C PRO A 64 -6.77 -1.12 -13.81
N SER A 65 -6.54 -2.34 -13.37
CA SER A 65 -7.40 -3.44 -13.80
C SER A 65 -8.81 -3.30 -13.25
N ARG A 66 -8.98 -2.62 -12.14
CA ARG A 66 -10.28 -2.41 -11.53
C ARG A 66 -10.75 -0.97 -11.65
N ASN A 67 -9.89 -0.10 -12.17
CA ASN A 67 -10.18 1.32 -12.30
C ASN A 67 -10.65 1.88 -10.95
N ALA A 68 -9.91 1.58 -9.89
CA ALA A 68 -10.30 1.98 -8.55
C ALA A 68 -9.08 2.27 -7.70
N GLU A 69 -9.24 3.19 -6.76
CA GLU A 69 -8.20 3.49 -5.80
C GLU A 69 -8.49 2.79 -4.50
N TRP A 70 -7.44 2.45 -3.77
CA TRP A 70 -7.60 1.86 -2.46
C TRP A 70 -6.40 2.27 -1.60
N THR A 71 -6.51 2.06 -0.31
CA THR A 71 -5.48 2.46 0.63
C THR A 71 -4.93 1.23 1.35
N LEU A 72 -3.61 1.14 1.37
CA LEU A 72 -2.92 0.09 2.11
C LEU A 72 -2.46 0.69 3.43
N PRO A 73 -3.02 0.28 4.54
CA PRO A 73 -2.69 0.91 5.82
C PRO A 73 -1.28 0.56 6.26
N TYR A 74 -0.71 1.46 7.05
CA TYR A 74 0.61 1.24 7.59
C TYR A 74 0.52 0.24 8.73
N SER A 75 1.40 -0.75 8.72
CA SER A 75 1.39 -1.76 9.75
C SER A 75 2.76 -2.00 10.35
N GLY A 76 3.62 -1.02 10.25
CA GLY A 76 4.97 -1.18 10.74
C GLY A 76 5.07 -1.29 12.24
N ASP A 77 4.10 -0.75 12.96
CA ASP A 77 4.10 -0.80 14.40
C ASP A 77 3.39 -1.99 14.94
N ASP A 78 2.88 -2.84 14.12
CA ASP A 78 2.03 -3.88 14.55
C ASP A 78 2.81 -5.07 14.90
N ILE A 79 3.61 -5.01 15.84
CA ILE A 79 4.41 -6.14 16.15
C ILE A 79 4.33 -6.59 17.56
#